data_0f6432709f6327963e62f9bd99ec6e3f
#
_entry.id   0f6432709f6327963e62f9bd99ec6e3f
#
_cell.length_a   1.000
_cell.length_b   1.000
_cell.length_c   1.000
_cell.angle_alpha   90.00
_cell.angle_beta   90.00
_cell.angle_gamma   90.00
#
_symmetry.space_group_name_H-M   'P 1'
#
loop_
_entity.id
_entity.type
_entity.pdbx_description
1 polymer ?
#
loop_
_entity_poly.entity_id
_entity_poly.type
_entity_poly.pdbx_seq_one_letter_code
_entity_poly.pdbx_strand_id
1 'polypeptide(L)'
;MKELAWDQKLEAFSVLQKKVILEELQKIVQNGVYGSDYTIAPRDKNKQLRKRYYITDEKIKEILLGLKVEHFTKIEDTNHPEHPGDIVCKFKRSYPLIPKWIEEADYEEVALYIKMVKPGVDEVLFIISFHEDE
;
A
#
# COMPACT_ATOMS: atom_id res chain seq x y z
N MET A 1 27.58 -19.54 7.03
CA MET A 1 26.76 -20.60 6.40
C MET A 1 25.30 -20.50 6.77
N LYS A 2 24.97 -20.43 8.05
CA LYS A 2 23.59 -20.24 8.49
C LYS A 2 22.98 -18.94 7.95
N GLU A 3 23.77 -17.89 7.88
CA GLU A 3 23.31 -16.59 7.38
C GLU A 3 22.98 -16.61 5.89
N LEU A 4 23.82 -17.25 5.07
CA LEU A 4 23.55 -17.41 3.64
C LEU A 4 22.32 -18.27 3.38
N ALA A 5 22.18 -19.37 4.12
CA ALA A 5 21.01 -20.21 4.02
C ALA A 5 19.74 -19.48 4.50
N TRP A 6 19.89 -18.61 5.49
CA TRP A 6 18.82 -17.78 6.01
C TRP A 6 18.40 -16.75 4.96
N ASP A 7 19.34 -16.07 4.33
CA ASP A 7 19.06 -15.07 3.30
C ASP A 7 18.38 -15.69 2.07
N GLN A 8 18.85 -16.87 1.65
CA GLN A 8 18.23 -17.59 0.54
C GLN A 8 16.81 -18.04 0.90
N LYS A 9 16.59 -18.48 2.12
CA LYS A 9 15.25 -18.83 2.61
C LYS A 9 14.36 -17.62 2.70
N LEU A 10 14.90 -16.46 3.10
CA LEU A 10 14.14 -15.21 3.15
C LEU A 10 13.68 -14.80 1.77
N GLU A 11 14.51 -14.90 0.74
CA GLU A 11 14.10 -14.56 -0.62
C GLU A 11 13.02 -15.49 -1.15
N ALA A 12 13.22 -16.81 -1.05
CA ALA A 12 12.24 -17.80 -1.47
C ALA A 12 10.96 -17.71 -0.66
N PHE A 13 11.08 -17.53 0.65
CA PHE A 13 9.96 -17.36 1.57
C PHE A 13 9.25 -16.05 1.34
N SER A 14 9.98 -15.01 0.95
CA SER A 14 9.45 -13.67 0.70
C SER A 14 8.39 -13.64 -0.41
N VAL A 15 8.51 -14.46 -1.45
CA VAL A 15 7.52 -14.52 -2.53
C VAL A 15 6.19 -15.06 -2.02
N LEU A 16 6.20 -16.18 -1.30
CA LEU A 16 5.00 -16.76 -0.71
C LEU A 16 4.41 -15.85 0.37
N GLN A 17 5.27 -15.28 1.19
CA GLN A 17 4.87 -14.36 2.25
C GLN A 17 4.22 -13.10 1.69
N LYS A 18 4.79 -12.52 0.63
CA LYS A 18 4.21 -11.38 -0.07
C LYS A 18 2.81 -11.71 -0.57
N LYS A 19 2.62 -12.89 -1.14
CA LYS A 19 1.35 -13.32 -1.67
C LYS A 19 0.29 -13.43 -0.56
N VAL A 20 0.64 -14.07 0.56
CA VAL A 20 -0.26 -14.21 1.71
C VAL A 20 -0.59 -12.85 2.33
N ILE A 21 0.42 -12.01 2.53
CA ILE A 21 0.24 -10.67 3.10
C ILE A 21 -0.66 -9.83 2.20
N LEU A 22 -0.42 -9.86 0.90
CA LEU A 22 -1.21 -9.10 -0.06
C LEU A 22 -2.68 -9.56 -0.07
N GLU A 23 -2.92 -10.86 -0.02
CA GLU A 23 -4.27 -11.41 0.06
C GLU A 23 -5.00 -10.94 1.33
N GLU A 24 -4.30 -10.93 2.45
CA GLU A 24 -4.86 -10.43 3.72
C GLU A 24 -5.17 -8.94 3.68
N LEU A 25 -4.26 -8.13 3.13
CA LEU A 25 -4.47 -6.70 2.93
C LEU A 25 -5.68 -6.43 2.04
N GLN A 26 -5.74 -7.13 0.92
CA GLN A 26 -6.82 -6.96 -0.05
C GLN A 26 -8.16 -7.44 0.50
N LYS A 27 -8.16 -8.43 1.38
CA LYS A 27 -9.37 -8.90 2.06
C LYS A 27 -9.94 -7.82 2.98
N ILE A 28 -9.07 -7.13 3.72
CA ILE A 28 -9.49 -6.00 4.56
C ILE A 28 -10.12 -4.91 3.72
N VAL A 29 -9.49 -4.57 2.61
CA VAL A 29 -9.98 -3.53 1.70
C VAL A 29 -11.27 -3.95 1.00
N GLN A 30 -11.34 -5.19 0.52
CA GLN A 30 -12.50 -5.72 -0.19
C GLN A 30 -13.75 -5.74 0.67
N ASN A 31 -13.63 -6.15 1.91
CA ASN A 31 -14.74 -6.31 2.85
C ASN A 31 -14.98 -5.08 3.72
N GLY A 32 -14.10 -4.09 3.65
CA GLY A 32 -14.10 -2.93 4.51
C GLY A 32 -14.61 -1.66 3.84
N VAL A 33 -14.75 -0.63 4.67
CA VAL A 33 -15.18 0.71 4.26
C VAL A 33 -14.06 1.70 4.55
N TYR A 34 -13.75 2.55 3.57
CA TYR A 34 -12.74 3.60 3.73
C TYR A 34 -13.12 4.53 4.89
N GLY A 35 -12.13 4.82 5.73
CA GLY A 35 -12.29 5.64 6.91
C GLY A 35 -12.56 4.85 8.18
N SER A 36 -13.15 3.65 8.06
CA SER A 36 -13.45 2.79 9.21
C SER A 36 -12.50 1.60 9.30
N ASP A 37 -12.36 0.86 8.20
CA ASP A 37 -11.57 -0.39 8.16
C ASP A 37 -10.17 -0.16 7.61
N TYR A 38 -10.03 0.81 6.73
CA TYR A 38 -8.73 1.25 6.21
C TYR A 38 -8.79 2.75 5.93
N THR A 39 -7.67 3.43 6.12
CA THR A 39 -7.62 4.89 5.95
C THR A 39 -6.22 5.37 5.60
N ILE A 40 -6.15 6.47 4.85
CA ILE A 40 -4.90 7.13 4.51
C ILE A 40 -4.57 8.16 5.58
N ALA A 41 -3.34 8.13 6.10
CA ALA A 41 -2.88 9.12 7.08
C ALA A 41 -2.96 10.54 6.50
N PRO A 42 -3.41 11.52 7.29
CA PRO A 42 -3.59 12.90 6.80
C PRO A 42 -2.27 13.66 6.74
N ARG A 43 -1.33 13.16 5.95
CA ARG A 43 -0.02 13.78 5.73
C ARG A 43 -0.06 14.64 4.47
N ASP A 44 0.75 15.69 4.44
CA ASP A 44 0.74 16.67 3.36
C ASP A 44 0.93 16.04 1.97
N LYS A 45 1.90 15.16 1.82
CA LYS A 45 2.14 14.47 0.55
C LYS A 45 0.93 13.67 0.08
N ASN A 46 0.25 12.99 1.01
CA ASN A 46 -0.95 12.22 0.71
C ASN A 46 -2.10 13.14 0.29
N LYS A 47 -2.27 14.26 0.98
CA LYS A 47 -3.29 15.25 0.64
C LYS A 47 -3.04 15.89 -0.71
N GLN A 48 -1.77 16.14 -1.06
CA GLN A 48 -1.40 16.73 -2.33
C GLN A 48 -1.81 15.87 -3.51
N LEU A 49 -1.71 14.56 -3.42
CA LEU A 49 -2.12 13.67 -4.49
C LEU A 49 -3.61 13.88 -4.84
N ARG A 50 -4.46 13.93 -3.82
CA ARG A 50 -5.91 14.12 -4.02
C ARG A 50 -6.27 15.55 -4.43
N LYS A 51 -5.39 16.51 -4.20
CA LYS A 51 -5.56 17.88 -4.70
C LYS A 51 -5.22 17.99 -6.17
N ARG A 52 -4.26 17.19 -6.63
CA ARG A 52 -3.77 17.23 -8.00
C ARG A 52 -4.56 16.35 -8.97
N TYR A 53 -5.12 15.26 -8.48
CA TYR A 53 -5.81 14.27 -9.30
C TYR A 53 -7.19 13.94 -8.72
N TYR A 54 -8.10 13.53 -9.62
CA TYR A 54 -9.42 13.04 -9.20
C TYR A 54 -9.29 11.64 -8.63
N ILE A 55 -9.39 11.53 -7.31
CA ILE A 55 -9.29 10.27 -6.58
C ILE A 55 -10.41 10.20 -5.55
N THR A 56 -11.40 9.36 -5.81
CA THR A 56 -12.49 9.07 -4.87
C THR A 56 -12.07 7.95 -3.93
N ASP A 57 -12.85 7.73 -2.88
CA ASP A 57 -12.63 6.59 -1.97
C ASP A 57 -12.74 5.27 -2.73
N GLU A 58 -13.63 5.18 -3.70
CA GLU A 58 -13.76 4.01 -4.58
C GLU A 58 -12.51 3.80 -5.42
N LYS A 59 -11.92 4.88 -5.92
CA LYS A 59 -10.68 4.82 -6.68
C LYS A 59 -9.52 4.31 -5.81
N ILE A 60 -9.45 4.75 -4.58
CA ILE A 60 -8.45 4.26 -3.62
C ILE A 60 -8.60 2.74 -3.46
N LYS A 61 -9.82 2.27 -3.26
CA LYS A 61 -10.12 0.84 -3.14
C LYS A 61 -9.68 0.08 -4.39
N GLU A 62 -10.00 0.60 -5.56
CA GLU A 62 -9.61 0.01 -6.84
C GLU A 62 -8.09 -0.11 -6.98
N ILE A 63 -7.36 0.94 -6.64
CA ILE A 63 -5.89 0.95 -6.71
C ILE A 63 -5.31 -0.11 -5.77
N LEU A 64 -5.80 -0.19 -4.54
CA LEU A 64 -5.31 -1.15 -3.56
C LEU A 64 -5.64 -2.59 -3.93
N LEU A 65 -6.83 -2.84 -4.46
CA LEU A 65 -7.24 -4.18 -4.91
C LEU A 65 -6.50 -4.62 -6.16
N GLY A 66 -5.99 -3.68 -6.93
CA GLY A 66 -5.18 -3.96 -8.12
C GLY A 66 -3.71 -4.19 -7.85
N LEU A 67 -3.25 -4.07 -6.61
CA LEU A 67 -1.86 -4.35 -6.26
C LEU A 67 -1.53 -5.81 -6.48
N LYS A 68 -0.32 -6.06 -6.98
CA LYS A 68 0.21 -7.41 -7.26
C LYS A 68 1.50 -7.62 -6.48
N VAL A 69 1.90 -8.87 -6.34
CA VAL A 69 3.15 -9.24 -5.67
C VAL A 69 4.35 -8.50 -6.26
N GLU A 70 4.38 -8.32 -7.57
CA GLU A 70 5.46 -7.62 -8.26
C GLU A 70 5.58 -6.14 -7.89
N HIS A 71 4.54 -5.55 -7.30
CA HIS A 71 4.57 -4.14 -6.86
C HIS A 71 5.25 -3.95 -5.52
N PHE A 72 5.45 -5.00 -4.74
CA PHE A 72 6.18 -4.90 -3.47
C PHE A 72 7.62 -4.44 -3.72
N THR A 73 8.04 -3.45 -2.93
CA THR A 73 9.45 -3.03 -2.91
C THR A 73 10.13 -3.49 -1.64
N LYS A 74 9.40 -3.57 -0.53
CA LYS A 74 9.97 -3.96 0.75
C LYS A 74 8.88 -4.39 1.73
N ILE A 75 9.23 -5.32 2.61
CA ILE A 75 8.41 -5.71 3.76
C ILE A 75 9.30 -5.59 4.99
N GLU A 76 8.82 -4.89 6.02
CA GLU A 76 9.55 -4.68 7.26
C GLU A 76 8.69 -5.02 8.46
N ASP A 77 9.27 -5.67 9.46
CA ASP A 77 8.66 -5.82 10.76
C ASP A 77 8.84 -4.49 11.51
N THR A 78 7.79 -3.99 12.13
CA THR A 78 7.89 -2.74 12.89
C THR A 78 8.65 -2.91 14.19
N ASN A 79 8.67 -4.13 14.75
CA ASN A 79 9.25 -4.42 16.07
C ASN A 79 8.68 -3.52 17.18
N HIS A 80 7.48 -3.00 16.98
CA HIS A 80 6.86 -2.11 17.96
C HIS A 80 6.27 -2.94 19.11
N PRO A 81 6.70 -2.72 20.37
CA PRO A 81 6.23 -3.55 21.49
C PRO A 81 4.72 -3.42 21.77
N GLU A 82 4.12 -2.29 21.41
CA GLU A 82 2.68 -2.07 21.58
C GLU A 82 1.84 -2.62 20.42
N HIS A 83 2.48 -2.91 19.29
CA HIS A 83 1.81 -3.43 18.09
C HIS A 83 2.54 -4.65 17.56
N PRO A 84 2.56 -5.75 18.33
CA PRO A 84 3.26 -6.95 17.89
C PRO A 84 2.59 -7.56 16.66
N GLY A 85 3.40 -7.97 15.72
CA GLY A 85 2.91 -8.59 14.49
C GLY A 85 2.53 -7.62 13.38
N ASP A 86 2.61 -6.31 13.63
CA ASP A 86 2.39 -5.31 12.58
C ASP A 86 3.54 -5.36 11.58
N ILE A 87 3.19 -5.30 10.30
CA ILE A 87 4.15 -5.38 9.20
C ILE A 87 3.98 -4.16 8.30
N VAL A 88 5.11 -3.52 7.97
CA VAL A 88 5.12 -2.41 7.02
C VAL A 88 5.35 -2.96 5.62
N CYS A 89 4.41 -2.68 4.72
CA CYS A 89 4.46 -3.10 3.32
C CYS A 89 4.61 -1.88 2.44
N LYS A 90 5.63 -1.86 1.60
CA LYS A 90 5.91 -0.77 0.67
C LYS A 90 5.70 -1.25 -0.75
N PHE A 91 4.97 -0.45 -1.53
CA PHE A 91 4.64 -0.76 -2.91
C PHE A 91 4.95 0.42 -3.81
N LYS A 92 5.29 0.12 -5.06
CA LYS A 92 5.39 1.11 -6.13
C LYS A 92 4.63 0.58 -7.33
N ARG A 93 3.78 1.43 -7.91
CA ARG A 93 3.08 1.10 -9.15
C ARG A 93 2.68 2.37 -9.88
N SER A 94 2.54 2.27 -11.18
CA SER A 94 1.93 3.33 -11.96
C SER A 94 0.43 3.09 -12.08
N TYR A 95 -0.34 4.17 -12.13
CA TYR A 95 -1.79 4.10 -12.27
C TYR A 95 -2.30 5.31 -13.05
N PRO A 96 -3.24 5.12 -13.98
CA PRO A 96 -3.80 6.23 -14.76
C PRO A 96 -4.75 7.07 -13.91
N LEU A 97 -4.44 8.35 -13.79
CA LEU A 97 -5.24 9.33 -13.04
C LEU A 97 -5.51 10.55 -13.90
N ILE A 98 -6.60 11.24 -13.62
CA ILE A 98 -6.99 12.46 -14.33
C ILE A 98 -6.56 13.66 -13.50
N PRO A 99 -5.68 14.54 -14.04
CA PRO A 99 -5.25 15.74 -13.32
C PRO A 99 -6.36 16.77 -13.23
N LYS A 100 -6.43 17.46 -12.09
CA LYS A 100 -7.43 18.51 -11.82
C LYS A 100 -7.07 19.86 -12.41
N TRP A 101 -5.78 20.11 -12.62
CA TRP A 101 -5.31 21.42 -13.06
C TRP A 101 -5.39 21.63 -14.56
N ILE A 102 -5.75 20.63 -15.31
CA ILE A 102 -5.89 20.70 -16.76
C ILE A 102 -7.35 20.49 -17.11
N GLU A 103 -7.95 21.48 -17.76
CA GLU A 103 -9.32 21.38 -18.24
C GLU A 103 -9.40 20.36 -19.38
N GLU A 104 -10.41 19.50 -19.34
CA GLU A 104 -10.61 18.42 -20.33
C GLU A 104 -9.40 17.47 -20.45
N ALA A 105 -8.71 17.26 -19.35
CA ALA A 105 -7.55 16.39 -19.33
C ALA A 105 -7.91 14.92 -19.51
N ASP A 106 -7.04 14.20 -20.20
CA ASP A 106 -7.09 12.76 -20.32
C ASP A 106 -6.29 12.12 -19.17
N TYR A 107 -6.30 10.79 -19.10
CA TYR A 107 -5.54 10.05 -18.11
C TYR A 107 -4.04 10.26 -18.28
N GLU A 108 -3.37 10.44 -17.16
CA GLU A 108 -1.93 10.54 -17.07
C GLU A 108 -1.40 9.40 -16.22
N GLU A 109 -0.37 8.70 -16.68
CA GLU A 109 0.27 7.64 -15.89
C GLU A 109 1.04 8.27 -14.73
N VAL A 110 0.63 7.96 -13.52
CA VAL A 110 1.22 8.51 -12.29
C VAL A 110 1.93 7.40 -11.54
N ALA A 111 3.22 7.59 -11.28
CA ALA A 111 3.98 6.66 -10.43
C ALA A 111 3.58 6.90 -8.97
N LEU A 112 3.03 5.88 -8.33
CA LEU A 112 2.55 5.94 -6.96
C LEU A 112 3.49 5.19 -6.01
N TYR A 113 3.70 5.79 -4.84
CA TYR A 113 4.35 5.16 -3.70
C TYR A 113 3.30 4.92 -2.61
N ILE A 114 3.14 3.65 -2.22
CA ILE A 114 2.14 3.24 -1.24
C ILE A 114 2.84 2.50 -0.10
N LYS A 115 2.62 2.97 1.12
CA LYS A 115 3.17 2.34 2.32
C LYS A 115 2.05 2.07 3.29
N MET A 116 1.86 0.81 3.65
CA MET A 116 0.77 0.37 4.53
C MET A 116 1.32 -0.38 5.73
N VAL A 117 0.65 -0.22 6.86
CA VAL A 117 0.91 -1.03 8.06
C VAL A 117 -0.18 -2.08 8.15
N LYS A 118 0.19 -3.33 7.86
CA LYS A 118 -0.71 -4.46 8.02
C LYS A 118 -0.83 -4.78 9.51
N PRO A 119 -2.03 -4.71 10.09
CA PRO A 119 -2.19 -5.01 11.51
C PRO A 119 -1.99 -6.50 11.80
N GLY A 120 -1.42 -6.81 12.97
CA GLY A 120 -1.22 -8.17 13.43
C GLY A 120 -2.50 -8.82 13.98
N VAL A 121 -3.47 -8.00 14.37
CA VAL A 121 -4.80 -8.41 14.85
C VAL A 121 -5.86 -7.52 14.22
N ASP A 122 -7.13 -7.81 14.46
CA ASP A 122 -8.27 -7.10 13.87
C ASP A 122 -8.29 -5.61 14.23
N GLU A 123 -7.50 -4.83 13.51
CA GLU A 123 -7.39 -3.38 13.66
C GLU A 123 -7.51 -2.72 12.30
N VAL A 124 -7.57 -1.38 12.32
CA VAL A 124 -7.65 -0.58 11.10
C VAL A 124 -6.33 -0.70 10.32
N LEU A 125 -6.44 -0.90 9.02
CA LEU A 125 -5.31 -0.87 8.12
C LEU A 125 -4.92 0.58 7.86
N PHE A 126 -3.74 0.99 8.30
CA PHE A 126 -3.25 2.34 8.07
C PHE A 126 -2.40 2.42 6.82
N ILE A 127 -2.77 3.33 5.92
CA ILE A 127 -1.99 3.66 4.73
C ILE A 127 -1.20 4.92 5.09
N ILE A 128 0.08 4.73 5.41
CA ILE A 128 0.95 5.83 5.85
C ILE A 128 1.28 6.75 4.68
N SER A 129 1.56 6.17 3.51
CA SER A 129 1.91 6.91 2.32
C SER A 129 1.07 6.47 1.13
N PHE A 130 0.47 7.43 0.46
CA PHE A 130 -0.28 7.24 -0.78
C PHE A 130 -0.09 8.52 -1.58
N HIS A 131 1.01 8.59 -2.30
CA HIS A 131 1.42 9.81 -3.01
C HIS A 131 2.27 9.48 -4.23
N GLU A 132 2.60 10.51 -5.01
CA GLU A 132 3.49 10.33 -6.14
C GLU A 132 4.86 9.86 -5.66
N ASP A 133 5.42 8.91 -6.40
CA ASP A 133 6.78 8.44 -6.16
C ASP A 133 7.76 9.51 -6.69
N GLU A 134 8.60 9.99 -5.82
CA GLU A 134 9.57 11.05 -6.15
C GLU A 134 10.93 10.47 -6.49
#